data_5ff622f2a282cfc31e60b422849195be
#
_entry.id   5ff622f2a282cfc31e60b422849195be
#
_cell.length_a   1.000
_cell.length_b   1.000
_cell.length_c   1.000
_cell.angle_alpha   90.00
_cell.angle_beta   90.00
_cell.angle_gamma   90.00
#
_symmetry.space_group_name_H-M   'P 1'
#
loop_
_entity.id
_entity.type
_entity.pdbx_description
1 polymer ?
#
loop_
_entity_poly.entity_id
_entity_poly.type
_entity_poly.pdbx_seq_one_letter_code
_entity_poly.pdbx_strand_id
1 'polypeptide(L)'
;MSERRDVRVNEEVFDQLEAKLKAYKDSGRIPVPSVNNFLLHELPRIIEQLAQDYETSTRPLGDEPFIRMWLDQGRFCTLIGCYVTIGADGAVEILGVDIDL
;
A
#
# COMPACT_ATOMS: atom_id res chain seq x y z
N MET A 1 17.55 16.82 7.57
CA MET A 1 17.51 15.95 6.37
C MET A 1 16.99 14.60 6.79
N SER A 2 15.83 14.22 6.28
CA SER A 2 15.30 12.89 6.58
C SER A 2 16.06 11.85 5.77
N GLU A 3 16.51 10.79 6.42
CA GLU A 3 17.12 9.68 5.72
C GLU A 3 16.05 8.94 4.92
N ARG A 4 16.39 8.63 3.68
CA ARG A 4 15.57 7.78 2.84
C ARG A 4 15.63 6.34 3.37
N ARG A 5 14.48 5.75 3.67
CA ARG A 5 14.40 4.38 4.12
C ARG A 5 14.21 3.43 2.94
N ASP A 6 14.78 2.24 3.04
CA ASP A 6 14.43 1.16 2.12
C ASP A 6 13.00 0.70 2.37
N VAL A 7 12.31 0.32 1.31
CA VAL A 7 10.93 -0.17 1.39
C VAL A 7 10.85 -1.53 0.73
N ARG A 8 10.32 -2.50 1.47
CA ARG A 8 10.10 -3.86 0.98
C ARG A 8 8.60 -4.12 0.88
N VAL A 9 8.21 -4.93 -0.09
CA VAL A 9 6.81 -5.32 -0.29
C VAL A 9 6.70 -6.81 -0.01
N ASN A 10 5.86 -7.17 0.96
CA ASN A 10 5.60 -8.57 1.28
C ASN A 10 4.86 -9.23 0.10
N GLU A 11 5.17 -10.47 -0.19
CA GLU A 11 4.55 -11.22 -1.29
C GLU A 11 3.02 -11.29 -1.16
N GLU A 12 2.51 -11.34 0.06
CA GLU A 12 1.06 -11.38 0.31
C GLU A 12 0.32 -10.16 -0.24
N VAL A 13 1.02 -9.03 -0.41
CA VAL A 13 0.43 -7.81 -0.97
C VAL A 13 -0.07 -8.07 -2.40
N PHE A 14 0.71 -8.79 -3.19
CA PHE A 14 0.35 -9.09 -4.57
C PHE A 14 -0.86 -10.02 -4.62
N ASP A 15 -0.90 -11.03 -3.76
CA ASP A 15 -2.03 -11.96 -3.67
C ASP A 15 -3.31 -11.25 -3.20
N GLN A 16 -3.20 -10.38 -2.21
CA GLN A 16 -4.33 -9.58 -1.71
C GLN A 16 -4.87 -8.66 -2.79
N LEU A 17 -3.99 -7.99 -3.52
CA LEU A 17 -4.36 -7.09 -4.59
C LEU A 17 -5.07 -7.83 -5.72
N GLU A 18 -4.53 -8.96 -6.14
CA GLU A 18 -5.11 -9.80 -7.18
C GLU A 18 -6.50 -10.29 -6.79
N ALA A 19 -6.65 -10.79 -5.57
CA ALA A 19 -7.93 -11.26 -5.05
C ALA A 19 -8.97 -10.14 -4.98
N LYS A 20 -8.58 -8.95 -4.54
CA LYS A 20 -9.46 -7.80 -4.43
C LYS A 20 -9.94 -7.32 -5.80
N LEU A 21 -9.04 -7.21 -6.76
CA LEU A 21 -9.37 -6.80 -8.12
C LEU A 21 -10.26 -7.82 -8.81
N LYS A 22 -10.01 -9.11 -8.60
CA LYS A 22 -10.85 -10.18 -9.10
C LYS A 22 -12.26 -10.10 -8.53
N ALA A 23 -12.40 -9.84 -7.24
CA ALA A 23 -13.70 -9.70 -6.58
C ALA A 23 -14.51 -8.55 -7.17
N TYR A 24 -13.88 -7.42 -7.45
CA TYR A 24 -14.55 -6.29 -8.11
C TYR A 24 -14.98 -6.65 -9.54
N LYS A 25 -14.12 -7.32 -10.28
CA LYS A 25 -14.45 -7.76 -11.64
C LYS A 25 -15.61 -8.75 -11.64
N ASP A 26 -15.61 -9.71 -10.72
CA ASP A 26 -16.66 -10.72 -10.60
C ASP A 26 -18.00 -10.10 -10.17
N SER A 27 -17.98 -8.97 -9.46
CA SER A 27 -19.19 -8.24 -9.09
C SER A 27 -19.79 -7.41 -10.24
N GLY A 28 -19.15 -7.40 -11.40
CA GLY A 28 -19.62 -6.64 -12.56
C GLY A 28 -19.19 -5.18 -12.59
N ARG A 29 -18.34 -4.75 -11.69
CA ARG A 29 -17.87 -3.37 -11.66
C ARG A 29 -16.87 -3.12 -12.79
N ILE A 30 -17.10 -2.09 -13.58
CA ILE A 30 -16.26 -1.72 -14.74
C ILE A 30 -16.06 -0.20 -14.73
N PRO A 31 -14.84 0.32 -15.03
CA PRO A 31 -13.61 -0.43 -15.27
C PRO A 31 -12.95 -0.91 -13.97
N VAL A 32 -12.21 -2.00 -14.05
CA VAL A 32 -11.38 -2.49 -12.96
C VAL A 32 -9.92 -2.41 -13.38
N PRO A 33 -9.04 -1.74 -12.62
CA PRO A 33 -7.63 -1.71 -12.96
C PRO A 33 -7.02 -3.11 -12.86
N SER A 34 -5.98 -3.36 -13.64
CA SER A 34 -5.21 -4.60 -13.55
C SER A 34 -4.18 -4.50 -12.42
N VAL A 35 -3.65 -5.64 -12.00
CA VAL A 35 -2.51 -5.67 -11.07
C VAL A 35 -1.36 -4.85 -11.64
N ASN A 36 -1.08 -4.96 -12.95
CA ASN A 36 -0.01 -4.19 -13.59
C ASN A 36 -0.25 -2.68 -13.52
N ASN A 37 -1.48 -2.21 -13.68
CA ASN A 37 -1.79 -0.79 -13.51
C ASN A 37 -1.42 -0.31 -12.11
N PHE A 38 -1.76 -1.08 -11.09
CA PHE A 38 -1.42 -0.75 -9.71
C PHE A 38 0.10 -0.73 -9.51
N LEU A 39 0.79 -1.77 -9.97
CA LEU A 39 2.24 -1.90 -9.79
C LEU A 39 3.03 -0.81 -10.51
N LEU A 40 2.55 -0.35 -11.67
CA LEU A 40 3.25 0.66 -12.45
C LEU A 40 2.93 2.10 -12.05
N HIS A 41 1.71 2.36 -11.55
CA HIS A 41 1.24 3.73 -11.34
C HIS A 41 0.97 4.08 -9.88
N GLU A 42 0.58 3.12 -9.07
CA GLU A 42 0.24 3.38 -7.66
C GLU A 42 1.39 3.03 -6.71
N LEU A 43 1.93 1.82 -6.84
CA LEU A 43 2.94 1.32 -5.91
C LEU A 43 4.23 2.15 -5.88
N PRO A 44 4.80 2.61 -7.01
CA PRO A 44 6.02 3.44 -6.96
C PRO A 44 5.83 4.73 -6.17
N ARG A 45 4.66 5.36 -6.27
CA ARG A 45 4.33 6.57 -5.53
C ARG A 45 4.24 6.29 -4.03
N ILE A 46 3.61 5.18 -3.67
CA ILE A 46 3.49 4.76 -2.26
C ILE A 46 4.87 4.48 -1.67
N ILE A 47 5.70 3.74 -2.39
CA ILE A 47 7.07 3.42 -1.97
C ILE A 47 7.87 4.70 -1.74
N GLU A 48 7.77 5.66 -2.65
CA GLU A 48 8.49 6.92 -2.54
C GLU A 48 8.09 7.71 -1.30
N GLN A 49 6.79 7.80 -1.02
CA GLN A 49 6.31 8.49 0.17
C GLN A 49 6.77 7.79 1.46
N LEU A 50 6.68 6.47 1.50
CA LEU A 50 7.13 5.70 2.66
C LEU A 50 8.64 5.81 2.87
N ALA A 51 9.41 5.85 1.77
CA ALA A 51 10.85 5.97 1.85
C ALA A 51 11.29 7.33 2.41
N GLN A 52 10.62 8.41 2.02
CA GLN A 52 10.99 9.77 2.39
C GLN A 52 10.35 10.27 3.67
N ASP A 53 9.06 9.96 3.88
CA ASP A 53 8.25 10.58 4.92
C ASP A 53 7.43 9.55 5.70
N TYR A 54 8.06 8.50 6.17
CA TYR A 54 7.35 7.41 6.85
C TYR A 54 6.46 7.90 7.99
N GLU A 55 7.02 8.70 8.89
CA GLU A 55 6.30 9.15 10.08
C GLU A 55 5.13 10.09 9.76
N THR A 56 5.30 10.96 8.76
CA THR A 56 4.28 11.95 8.40
C THR A 56 3.25 11.41 7.42
N SER A 57 3.62 10.41 6.59
CA SER A 57 2.71 9.84 5.60
C SER A 57 1.89 8.67 6.13
N THR A 58 2.15 8.20 7.35
CA THR A 58 1.43 7.10 7.97
C THR A 58 0.81 7.51 9.30
N ARG A 59 -0.16 6.70 9.75
CA ARG A 59 -0.85 6.90 11.03
C ARG A 59 -0.80 5.60 11.84
N PRO A 60 -0.75 5.69 13.19
CA PRO A 60 -0.87 4.49 14.02
C PRO A 60 -2.18 3.76 13.72
N LEU A 61 -2.14 2.43 13.70
CA LEU A 61 -3.31 1.60 13.50
C LEU A 61 -3.86 1.16 14.86
N GLY A 62 -4.86 1.87 15.36
CA GLY A 62 -5.49 1.55 16.64
C GLY A 62 -4.49 1.46 17.77
N ASP A 63 -4.53 0.37 18.53
CA ASP A 63 -3.65 0.11 19.67
C ASP A 63 -2.37 -0.67 19.29
N GLU A 64 -2.18 -0.96 18.00
CA GLU A 64 -1.01 -1.69 17.53
C GLU A 64 0.21 -0.77 17.49
N PRO A 65 1.23 -0.97 18.36
CA PRO A 65 2.37 -0.06 18.40
C PRO A 65 3.34 -0.21 17.23
N PHE A 66 3.31 -1.35 16.54
CA PHE A 66 4.28 -1.66 15.48
C PHE A 66 3.73 -1.54 14.08
N ILE A 67 2.40 -1.38 13.94
CA ILE A 67 1.76 -1.30 12.63
C ILE A 67 1.19 0.10 12.42
N ARG A 68 1.47 0.67 11.27
CA ARG A 68 0.93 1.95 10.85
C ARG A 68 0.18 1.78 9.53
N MET A 69 -0.64 2.76 9.18
CA MET A 69 -1.41 2.74 7.95
C MET A 69 -1.05 3.95 7.10
N TRP A 70 -0.74 3.70 5.83
CA TRP A 70 -0.66 4.71 4.79
C TRP A 70 -2.01 4.72 4.06
N LEU A 71 -2.59 5.90 3.87
CA LEU A 71 -3.92 6.03 3.28
C LEU A 71 -3.95 7.26 2.37
N ASP A 72 -4.38 7.07 1.12
CA ASP A 72 -4.52 8.16 0.16
C ASP A 72 -5.40 7.73 -1.01
N GLN A 73 -5.76 8.70 -1.83
CA GLN A 73 -6.46 8.45 -3.08
C GLN A 73 -5.50 7.88 -4.12
N GLY A 74 -6.01 6.98 -4.96
CA GLY A 74 -5.24 6.43 -6.06
C GLY A 74 -5.65 7.02 -7.40
N ARG A 75 -4.88 6.71 -8.44
CA ARG A 75 -5.22 7.07 -9.82
C ARG A 75 -6.36 6.21 -10.36
N PHE A 76 -6.33 4.91 -10.04
CA PHE A 76 -7.30 3.94 -10.51
C PHE A 76 -8.24 3.48 -9.41
N CYS A 77 -8.00 3.91 -8.18
CA CYS A 77 -8.77 3.54 -7.01
C CYS A 77 -9.23 4.81 -6.30
N THR A 78 -10.42 4.78 -5.72
CA THR A 78 -10.91 5.89 -4.90
C THR A 78 -10.08 6.05 -3.65
N LEU A 79 -9.66 4.93 -3.07
CA LEU A 79 -8.88 4.91 -1.83
C LEU A 79 -7.94 3.72 -1.84
N ILE A 80 -6.72 3.93 -1.35
CA ILE A 80 -5.72 2.90 -1.16
C ILE A 80 -5.23 2.97 0.27
N GLY A 81 -5.26 1.84 0.98
CA GLY A 81 -4.68 1.71 2.32
C GLY A 81 -3.57 0.67 2.31
N CYS A 82 -2.46 0.97 2.93
CA CYS A 82 -1.35 0.03 3.10
C CYS A 82 -1.03 -0.12 4.57
N TYR A 83 -0.93 -1.36 5.04
CA TYR A 83 -0.47 -1.67 6.38
C TYR A 83 1.04 -1.82 6.33
N VAL A 84 1.74 -1.06 7.17
CA VAL A 84 3.21 -0.96 7.11
C VAL A 84 3.81 -1.07 8.50
N THR A 85 5.06 -1.52 8.54
CA THR A 85 5.85 -1.58 9.78
C THR A 85 7.31 -1.29 9.46
N ILE A 86 8.10 -1.06 10.52
CA ILE A 86 9.56 -0.96 10.40
C ILE A 86 10.15 -2.29 10.81
N GLY A 87 10.94 -2.90 9.95
CA GLY A 87 11.67 -4.12 10.26
C GLY A 87 12.84 -3.89 11.22
N ALA A 88 13.43 -4.97 11.70
CA ALA A 88 14.57 -4.91 12.62
C ALA A 88 15.79 -4.18 12.02
N ASP A 89 15.91 -4.20 10.71
CA ASP A 89 16.98 -3.51 9.97
C ASP A 89 16.67 -2.04 9.65
N GLY A 90 15.52 -1.54 10.08
CA GLY A 90 15.10 -0.16 9.82
C GLY A 90 14.37 0.06 8.50
N ALA A 91 14.25 -0.96 7.67
CA ALA A 91 13.52 -0.85 6.40
C ALA A 91 12.00 -0.86 6.66
N VAL A 92 11.26 -0.12 5.83
CA VAL A 92 9.79 -0.16 5.84
C VAL A 92 9.34 -1.43 5.13
N GLU A 93 8.39 -2.13 5.72
CA GLU A 93 7.79 -3.31 5.11
C GLU A 93 6.30 -3.08 4.90
N ILE A 94 5.84 -3.24 3.67
CA ILE A 94 4.41 -3.20 3.35
C ILE A 94 3.85 -4.59 3.57
N LEU A 95 3.01 -4.72 4.59
CA LEU A 95 2.46 -6.00 5.03
C LEU A 95 1.18 -6.38 4.29
N GLY A 96 0.39 -5.41 3.90
CA GLY A 96 -0.88 -5.65 3.24
C GLY A 96 -1.39 -4.41 2.54
N VAL A 97 -2.37 -4.61 1.66
CA VAL A 97 -3.01 -3.54 0.91
C VAL A 97 -4.52 -3.75 0.89
N ASP A 98 -5.25 -2.66 1.00
CA ASP A 98 -6.69 -2.63 0.78
C ASP A 98 -7.02 -1.50 -0.19
N ILE A 99 -7.98 -1.72 -1.07
CA ILE A 99 -8.36 -0.75 -2.09
C ILE A 99 -9.87 -0.65 -2.20
N ASP A 100 -10.34 0.59 -2.49
CA ASP A 100 -11.71 0.88 -2.93
C ASP A 100 -11.67 1.47 -4.33
N LEU A 101 -12.54 1.00 -5.19
CA LEU A 101 -12.64 1.52 -6.56
C LEU A 101 -13.68 2.62 -6.69
#